data_bbe35a88fb3811dc4bb23f9dba731837
#
_entry.id   bbe35a88fb3811dc4bb23f9dba731837
#
_cell.length_a   1.000
_cell.length_b   1.000
_cell.length_c   1.000
_cell.angle_alpha   90.00
_cell.angle_beta   90.00
_cell.angle_gamma   90.00
#
_symmetry.space_group_name_H-M   'P 1'
#
loop_
_entity.id
_entity.type
_entity.pdbx_description
1 polymer ?
#
loop_
_entity_poly.entity_id
_entity_poly.type
_entity_poly.pdbx_seq_one_letter_code
_entity_poly.pdbx_strand_id
1 'polypeptide(L)'
;MNIPQEILNGEYTSPILAKILRVPLRKVTSMLERGYIVSTIQDAAGHGSKRLFSFDDVLRAFIIHNLESFGLSVEKLRFVSSLLSEPGQLDLPFLLFDEYGDRCPVGDSPTMRVPLEKMRGRVVLRIYGRDPPGYAHEHIQF
;
A
#
# COMPACT_ATOMS: atom_id res chain seq x y z
N MET A 1 4.15 14.27 -10.00
CA MET A 1 5.23 13.38 -10.51
C MET A 1 4.71 12.57 -11.67
N ASN A 2 5.43 12.60 -12.78
CA ASN A 2 5.10 11.73 -13.91
C ASN A 2 5.74 10.36 -13.66
N ILE A 3 4.91 9.35 -13.50
CA ILE A 3 5.38 7.99 -13.30
C ILE A 3 5.56 7.33 -14.67
N PRO A 4 6.75 6.76 -14.97
CA PRO A 4 6.93 6.05 -16.24
C PRO A 4 5.87 4.96 -16.46
N GLN A 5 5.38 4.86 -17.69
CA GLN A 5 4.33 3.91 -18.02
C GLN A 5 4.75 2.46 -17.76
N GLU A 6 6.02 2.16 -17.94
CA GLU A 6 6.58 0.82 -17.65
C GLU A 6 6.42 0.42 -16.19
N ILE A 7 6.45 1.39 -15.27
CA ILE A 7 6.21 1.14 -13.84
C ILE A 7 4.73 0.93 -13.60
N LEU A 8 3.89 1.78 -14.16
CA LEU A 8 2.43 1.68 -13.99
C LEU A 8 1.87 0.37 -14.56
N ASN A 9 2.46 -0.14 -15.64
CA ASN A 9 2.05 -1.39 -16.28
C ASN A 9 2.85 -2.59 -15.79
N GLY A 10 3.72 -2.42 -14.81
CA GLY A 10 4.57 -3.50 -14.29
C GLY A 10 3.77 -4.58 -13.60
N GLU A 11 4.34 -5.78 -13.62
CA GLU A 11 3.86 -6.93 -12.86
C GLU A 11 4.91 -7.28 -11.83
N TYR A 12 4.51 -7.28 -10.56
CA TYR A 12 5.44 -7.43 -9.44
C TYR A 12 5.18 -8.75 -8.72
N THR A 13 6.24 -9.50 -8.46
CA THR A 13 6.16 -10.76 -7.72
C THR A 13 6.18 -10.52 -6.22
N SER A 14 5.82 -11.54 -5.42
CA SER A 14 5.88 -11.44 -3.97
C SER A 14 7.30 -11.12 -3.44
N PRO A 15 8.38 -11.73 -3.95
CA PRO A 15 9.74 -11.34 -3.54
C PRO A 15 10.08 -9.88 -3.85
N ILE A 16 9.63 -9.37 -4.99
CA ILE A 16 9.85 -7.96 -5.34
C ILE A 16 9.06 -7.05 -4.39
N LEU A 17 7.80 -7.40 -4.12
CA LEU A 17 7.00 -6.64 -3.14
C LEU A 17 7.69 -6.63 -1.77
N ALA A 18 8.20 -7.78 -1.32
CA ALA A 18 8.92 -7.86 -0.05
C ALA A 18 10.11 -6.89 -0.01
N LYS A 19 10.87 -6.77 -1.11
CA LYS A 19 11.98 -5.82 -1.21
C LYS A 19 11.50 -4.38 -1.13
N ILE A 20 10.43 -4.05 -1.83
CA ILE A 20 9.85 -2.69 -1.82
C ILE A 20 9.38 -2.33 -0.41
N LEU A 21 8.72 -3.25 0.27
CA LEU A 21 8.26 -3.05 1.66
C LEU A 21 9.40 -3.14 2.67
N ARG A 22 10.56 -3.67 2.27
CA ARG A 22 11.71 -3.93 3.16
C ARG A 22 11.37 -4.87 4.30
N VAL A 23 10.69 -5.96 3.95
CA VAL A 23 10.27 -6.99 4.89
C VAL A 23 10.65 -8.37 4.37
N PRO A 24 10.69 -9.41 5.23
CA PRO A 24 10.85 -10.78 4.77
C PRO A 24 9.67 -11.24 3.92
N LEU A 25 9.90 -12.17 3.00
CA LEU A 25 8.83 -12.73 2.16
C LEU A 25 7.67 -13.30 2.98
N ARG A 26 7.96 -13.93 4.12
CA ARG A 26 6.93 -14.45 5.02
C ARG A 26 5.96 -13.37 5.52
N LYS A 27 6.42 -12.11 5.61
CA LYS A 27 5.56 -10.99 6.01
C LYS A 27 4.53 -10.71 4.93
N VAL A 28 4.94 -10.73 3.65
CA VAL A 28 4.00 -10.56 2.52
C VAL A 28 2.96 -11.68 2.55
N THR A 29 3.37 -12.91 2.75
CA THR A 29 2.45 -14.05 2.87
C THR A 29 1.46 -13.85 4.01
N SER A 30 1.94 -13.41 5.16
CA SER A 30 1.09 -13.12 6.33
C SER A 30 0.07 -12.02 6.04
N MET A 31 0.48 -10.95 5.36
CA MET A 31 -0.41 -9.83 4.99
C MET A 31 -1.52 -10.30 4.04
N LEU A 32 -1.19 -11.18 3.10
CA LEU A 32 -2.17 -11.78 2.20
C LEU A 32 -3.15 -12.68 2.95
N GLU A 33 -2.66 -13.53 3.85
CA GLU A 33 -3.50 -14.42 4.65
C GLU A 33 -4.45 -13.65 5.58
N ARG A 34 -3.99 -12.53 6.12
CA ARG A 34 -4.82 -11.67 6.98
C ARG A 34 -5.80 -10.81 6.18
N GLY A 35 -5.68 -10.78 4.85
CA GLY A 35 -6.65 -10.16 3.96
C GLY A 35 -6.58 -8.64 3.86
N TYR A 36 -5.49 -8.00 4.26
CA TYR A 36 -5.36 -6.56 4.10
C TYR A 36 -4.44 -6.12 2.95
N ILE A 37 -3.90 -7.07 2.19
CA ILE A 37 -3.33 -6.82 0.86
C ILE A 37 -3.85 -7.87 -0.12
N VAL A 38 -3.86 -7.53 -1.39
CA VAL A 38 -4.38 -8.40 -2.45
C VAL A 38 -3.47 -8.36 -3.67
N SER A 39 -3.53 -9.41 -4.49
CA SER A 39 -2.90 -9.44 -5.81
C SER A 39 -4.02 -9.48 -6.85
N THR A 40 -4.09 -8.45 -7.72
CA THR A 40 -5.18 -8.31 -8.69
C THR A 40 -4.85 -8.83 -10.08
N ILE A 41 -3.56 -9.00 -10.42
CA ILE A 41 -3.16 -9.50 -11.73
C ILE A 41 -3.28 -11.01 -11.77
N GLN A 42 -2.65 -11.70 -10.83
CA GLN A 42 -2.69 -13.16 -10.76
C GLN A 42 -2.50 -13.61 -9.33
N ASP A 43 -3.48 -14.34 -8.81
CA ASP A 43 -3.33 -15.01 -7.53
C ASP A 43 -2.68 -16.38 -7.70
N ALA A 44 -2.08 -16.90 -6.64
CA ALA A 44 -1.48 -18.22 -6.68
C ALA A 44 -2.59 -19.28 -6.80
N ALA A 45 -2.64 -19.96 -7.94
CA ALA A 45 -3.70 -20.92 -8.26
C ALA A 45 -3.17 -22.36 -8.28
N GLY A 46 -2.43 -22.75 -7.25
CA GLY A 46 -1.88 -24.09 -7.13
C GLY A 46 -0.36 -24.10 -7.14
N HIS A 47 0.19 -25.32 -7.16
CA HIS A 47 1.63 -25.53 -7.04
C HIS A 47 2.36 -25.03 -8.28
N GLY A 48 3.33 -24.14 -8.09
CA GLY A 48 4.13 -23.57 -9.16
C GLY A 48 3.58 -22.29 -9.78
N SER A 49 2.38 -21.85 -9.40
CA SER A 49 1.84 -20.56 -9.85
C SER A 49 2.47 -19.42 -9.08
N LYS A 50 2.80 -18.33 -9.78
CA LYS A 50 3.32 -17.11 -9.16
C LYS A 50 2.17 -16.13 -8.92
N ARG A 51 2.19 -15.49 -7.76
CA ARG A 51 1.29 -14.39 -7.47
C ARG A 51 1.87 -13.13 -8.08
N LEU A 52 1.03 -12.35 -8.78
CA LEU A 52 1.44 -11.12 -9.43
C LEU A 52 0.63 -9.95 -8.94
N PHE A 53 1.32 -8.87 -8.63
CA PHE A 53 0.76 -7.62 -8.13
C PHE A 53 0.88 -6.54 -9.19
N SER A 54 -0.16 -5.70 -9.31
CA SER A 54 -0.08 -4.47 -10.11
C SER A 54 0.66 -3.39 -9.34
N PHE A 55 0.99 -2.27 -10.02
CA PHE A 55 1.53 -1.10 -9.33
C PHE A 55 0.59 -0.62 -8.21
N ASP A 56 -0.72 -0.58 -8.48
CA ASP A 56 -1.70 -0.17 -7.47
C ASP A 56 -1.73 -1.13 -6.28
N ASP A 57 -1.59 -2.44 -6.52
CA ASP A 57 -1.49 -3.42 -5.44
C ASP A 57 -0.26 -3.17 -4.57
N VAL A 58 0.88 -2.87 -5.21
CA VAL A 58 2.13 -2.56 -4.51
C VAL A 58 1.98 -1.28 -3.69
N LEU A 59 1.36 -0.26 -4.27
CA LEU A 59 1.12 1.01 -3.57
C LEU A 59 0.20 0.80 -2.36
N ARG A 60 -0.90 0.08 -2.53
CA ARG A 60 -1.79 -0.25 -1.41
C ARG A 60 -1.06 -1.01 -0.31
N ALA A 61 -0.28 -2.02 -0.69
CA ALA A 61 0.49 -2.80 0.29
C ALA A 61 1.49 -1.92 1.05
N PHE A 62 2.15 -1.00 0.36
CA PHE A 62 3.07 -0.06 0.96
C PHE A 62 2.38 0.85 1.99
N ILE A 63 1.23 1.40 1.64
CA ILE A 63 0.44 2.25 2.53
C ILE A 63 -0.01 1.45 3.76
N ILE A 64 -0.58 0.26 3.54
CA ILE A 64 -1.07 -0.58 4.64
C ILE A 64 0.06 -1.00 5.57
N HIS A 65 1.22 -1.35 5.03
CA HIS A 65 2.38 -1.71 5.85
C HIS A 65 2.82 -0.55 6.74
N ASN A 66 2.82 0.68 6.20
CA ASN A 66 3.13 1.86 6.99
C ASN A 66 2.09 2.09 8.09
N LEU A 67 0.81 1.93 7.79
CA LEU A 67 -0.25 2.07 8.78
C LEU A 67 -0.15 1.01 9.88
N GLU A 68 0.23 -0.21 9.53
CA GLU A 68 0.44 -1.28 10.51
C GLU A 68 1.49 -0.88 11.54
N SER A 69 2.53 -0.17 11.13
CA SER A 69 3.59 0.27 12.03
C SER A 69 3.10 1.26 13.09
N PHE A 70 1.96 1.90 12.88
CA PHE A 70 1.32 2.78 13.86
C PHE A 70 0.36 2.05 14.80
N GLY A 71 0.28 0.72 14.70
CA GLY A 71 -0.52 -0.08 15.61
C GLY A 71 -1.99 -0.21 15.27
N LEU A 72 -2.38 0.06 14.02
CA LEU A 72 -3.76 -0.17 13.59
C LEU A 72 -4.09 -1.67 13.68
N SER A 73 -5.33 -1.97 14.12
CA SER A 73 -5.80 -3.35 14.18
C SER A 73 -5.96 -3.94 12.79
N VAL A 74 -5.96 -5.27 12.70
CA VAL A 74 -6.20 -5.96 11.42
C VAL A 74 -7.51 -5.55 10.80
N GLU A 75 -8.56 -5.35 11.60
CA GLU A 75 -9.87 -4.91 11.13
C GLU A 75 -9.80 -3.54 10.47
N LYS A 76 -9.10 -2.59 11.11
CA LYS A 76 -8.91 -1.25 10.56
C LYS A 76 -8.05 -1.29 9.29
N LEU A 77 -7.02 -2.13 9.25
CA LEU A 77 -6.18 -2.30 8.06
C LEU A 77 -7.00 -2.84 6.90
N ARG A 78 -7.88 -3.82 7.13
CA ARG A 78 -8.78 -4.35 6.10
C ARG A 78 -9.72 -3.27 5.59
N PHE A 79 -10.26 -2.46 6.49
CA PHE A 79 -11.16 -1.37 6.14
C PHE A 79 -10.45 -0.33 5.26
N VAL A 80 -9.25 0.11 5.65
CA VAL A 80 -8.47 1.07 4.86
C VAL A 80 -8.09 0.46 3.51
N SER A 81 -7.71 -0.81 3.47
CA SER A 81 -7.43 -1.52 2.22
C SER A 81 -8.62 -1.48 1.27
N SER A 82 -9.81 -1.68 1.80
CA SER A 82 -11.07 -1.57 1.06
C SER A 82 -11.28 -0.17 0.50
N LEU A 83 -11.05 0.87 1.30
CA LEU A 83 -11.14 2.26 0.84
C LEU A 83 -10.15 2.54 -0.29
N LEU A 84 -8.91 2.08 -0.16
CA LEU A 84 -7.87 2.27 -1.17
C LEU A 84 -8.16 1.51 -2.47
N SER A 85 -9.04 0.53 -2.43
CA SER A 85 -9.45 -0.24 -3.62
C SER A 85 -10.59 0.41 -4.40
N GLU A 86 -11.18 1.49 -3.89
CA GLU A 86 -12.21 2.23 -4.62
C GLU A 86 -11.60 2.91 -5.85
N PRO A 87 -12.34 2.93 -6.99
CA PRO A 87 -11.84 3.58 -8.21
C PRO A 87 -11.45 5.03 -7.98
N GLY A 88 -10.25 5.40 -8.44
CA GLY A 88 -9.75 6.77 -8.35
C GLY A 88 -9.18 7.16 -6.98
N GLN A 89 -9.32 6.33 -5.95
CA GLN A 89 -8.86 6.69 -4.60
C GLN A 89 -7.34 6.88 -4.54
N LEU A 90 -6.58 6.02 -5.21
CA LEU A 90 -5.11 6.10 -5.20
C LEU A 90 -4.57 7.29 -5.99
N ASP A 91 -5.39 7.94 -6.81
CA ASP A 91 -5.00 9.12 -7.58
C ASP A 91 -5.18 10.43 -6.80
N LEU A 92 -5.85 10.36 -5.65
CA LEU A 92 -6.05 11.51 -4.78
C LEU A 92 -4.76 11.86 -4.02
N PRO A 93 -4.58 13.12 -3.61
CA PRO A 93 -3.39 13.50 -2.85
C PRO A 93 -3.39 12.95 -1.43
N PHE A 94 -4.57 12.75 -0.82
CA PHE A 94 -4.69 12.30 0.56
C PHE A 94 -5.84 11.34 0.75
N LEU A 95 -5.70 10.44 1.73
CA LEU A 95 -6.80 9.67 2.31
C LEU A 95 -6.99 10.16 3.74
N LEU A 96 -8.22 10.52 4.09
CA LEU A 96 -8.58 10.99 5.43
C LEU A 96 -9.59 10.03 6.04
N PHE A 97 -9.37 9.61 7.28
CA PHE A 97 -10.34 8.79 8.01
C PHE A 97 -10.30 9.12 9.50
N ASP A 98 -11.41 8.84 10.19
CA ASP A 98 -11.56 9.15 11.60
C ASP A 98 -11.02 8.02 12.50
N GLU A 99 -11.18 8.19 13.81
CA GLU A 99 -10.71 7.21 14.81
C GLU A 99 -11.42 5.87 14.73
N TYR A 100 -12.58 5.80 14.07
CA TYR A 100 -13.33 4.56 13.86
C TYR A 100 -12.99 3.88 12.55
N GLY A 101 -12.11 4.48 11.74
CA GLY A 101 -11.74 3.98 10.43
C GLY A 101 -12.67 4.44 9.31
N ASP A 102 -13.66 5.28 9.60
CA ASP A 102 -14.57 5.80 8.59
C ASP A 102 -13.93 6.95 7.81
N ARG A 103 -14.29 7.06 6.52
CA ARG A 103 -13.82 8.16 5.70
C ARG A 103 -14.29 9.49 6.27
N CYS A 104 -13.35 10.42 6.44
CA CYS A 104 -13.64 11.72 7.01
C CYS A 104 -13.88 12.74 5.90
N PRO A 105 -15.02 13.47 5.89
CA PRO A 105 -15.24 14.55 4.94
C PRO A 105 -14.23 15.67 5.08
N VAL A 106 -14.00 16.40 3.98
CA VAL A 106 -13.14 17.58 3.99
C VAL A 106 -13.74 18.63 4.94
N GLY A 107 -12.91 19.15 5.83
CA GLY A 107 -13.34 20.14 6.82
C GLY A 107 -13.54 19.58 8.22
N ASP A 108 -13.74 18.27 8.36
CA ASP A 108 -13.76 17.62 9.66
C ASP A 108 -12.34 17.41 10.17
N SER A 109 -12.20 17.06 11.43
CA SER A 109 -10.90 16.79 12.05
C SER A 109 -10.59 15.29 11.93
N PRO A 110 -9.86 14.84 10.90
CA PRO A 110 -9.53 13.42 10.77
C PRO A 110 -8.51 13.01 11.84
N THR A 111 -8.62 11.78 12.30
CA THR A 111 -7.65 11.20 13.19
C THR A 111 -6.34 10.88 12.45
N MET A 112 -6.46 10.50 11.18
CA MET A 112 -5.30 10.12 10.38
C MET A 112 -5.41 10.68 8.96
N ARG A 113 -4.28 11.17 8.47
CA ARG A 113 -4.13 11.70 7.12
C ARG A 113 -2.98 10.97 6.44
N VAL A 114 -3.29 10.28 5.36
CA VAL A 114 -2.30 9.53 4.58
C VAL A 114 -1.95 10.31 3.31
N PRO A 115 -0.71 10.77 3.13
CA PRO A 115 -0.30 11.51 1.92
C PRO A 115 -0.04 10.55 0.77
N LEU A 116 -1.08 10.24 -0.01
CA LEU A 116 -1.03 9.25 -1.08
C LEU A 116 -0.02 9.62 -2.17
N GLU A 117 0.07 10.89 -2.52
CA GLU A 117 1.00 11.36 -3.55
C GLU A 117 2.45 11.11 -3.14
N LYS A 118 2.81 11.42 -1.90
CA LYS A 118 4.15 11.15 -1.36
C LYS A 118 4.44 9.66 -1.32
N MET A 119 3.45 8.85 -0.96
CA MET A 119 3.58 7.40 -0.93
C MET A 119 3.82 6.82 -2.32
N ARG A 120 3.11 7.32 -3.34
CA ARG A 120 3.37 6.94 -4.74
C ARG A 120 4.80 7.23 -5.15
N GLY A 121 5.28 8.44 -4.85
CA GLY A 121 6.65 8.84 -5.15
C GLY A 121 7.67 7.93 -4.49
N ARG A 122 7.43 7.58 -3.23
CA ARG A 122 8.31 6.69 -2.47
C ARG A 122 8.37 5.28 -3.09
N VAL A 123 7.24 4.73 -3.48
CA VAL A 123 7.17 3.42 -4.13
C VAL A 123 7.96 3.43 -5.44
N VAL A 124 7.79 4.47 -6.25
CA VAL A 124 8.53 4.61 -7.52
C VAL A 124 10.03 4.61 -7.26
N LEU A 125 10.49 5.37 -6.27
CA LEU A 125 11.92 5.42 -5.93
C LEU A 125 12.43 4.05 -5.47
N ARG A 126 11.65 3.30 -4.70
CA ARG A 126 12.02 1.96 -4.25
C ARG A 126 12.08 0.96 -5.41
N ILE A 127 11.18 1.07 -6.38
CA ILE A 127 11.24 0.23 -7.58
C ILE A 127 12.54 0.48 -8.33
N TYR A 128 12.99 1.72 -8.41
CA TYR A 128 14.28 2.06 -9.01
C TYR A 128 15.48 1.76 -8.12
N GLY A 129 15.26 1.36 -6.87
CA GLY A 129 16.35 1.12 -5.92
C GLY A 129 17.07 2.39 -5.47
N ARG A 130 16.43 3.56 -5.61
CA ARG A 130 17.02 4.87 -5.29
C ARG A 130 16.55 5.48 -3.99
N ASP A 131 15.57 4.85 -3.35
CA ASP A 131 15.01 5.37 -2.09
C ASP A 131 16.00 5.12 -0.96
N PRO A 132 16.48 6.18 -0.27
CA PRO A 132 17.41 6.00 0.84
C PRO A 132 16.74 5.27 2.00
N PRO A 133 17.52 4.62 2.88
CA PRO A 133 16.97 4.07 4.11
C PRO A 133 16.28 5.17 4.91
N GLY A 134 15.03 4.95 5.29
CA GLY A 134 14.26 5.93 6.04
C GLY A 134 12.91 5.34 6.40
N TYR A 135 12.14 6.09 7.17
CA TYR A 135 10.84 5.65 7.64
C TYR A 135 9.75 6.29 6.79
N ALA A 136 9.17 5.53 5.87
CA ALA A 136 8.08 6.02 5.03
C ALA A 136 6.89 6.51 5.88
N HIS A 137 6.71 5.95 7.07
CA HIS A 137 5.65 6.36 7.98
C HIS A 137 5.79 7.80 8.49
N GLU A 138 6.96 8.45 8.34
CA GLU A 138 7.13 9.87 8.66
C GLU A 138 6.20 10.77 7.87
N HIS A 139 5.68 10.28 6.74
CA HIS A 139 4.74 11.03 5.90
C HIS A 139 3.29 10.90 6.35
N ILE A 140 2.99 10.00 7.27
CA ILE A 140 1.64 9.81 7.80
C ILE A 140 1.45 10.71 9.02
N GLN A 141 0.33 11.42 9.05
CA GLN A 141 0.00 12.38 10.12
C GLN A 141 -1.23 11.91 10.88
N PHE A 142 -1.16 12.05 12.16
CA PHE A 142 -2.27 11.76 13.08
C PHE A 142 -2.88 13.04 13.63
#